data_41755c545e9b4d61bb708d8e86799179
#
_entry.id   41755c545e9b4d61bb708d8e86799179
#
_cell.length_a   1.000
_cell.length_b   1.000
_cell.length_c   1.000
_cell.angle_alpha   90.00
_cell.angle_beta   90.00
_cell.angle_gamma   90.00
#
_symmetry.space_group_name_H-M   'P 1'
#
loop_
_entity.id
_entity.type
_entity.pdbx_description
1 polymer ?
#
loop_
_entity_poly.entity_id
_entity_poly.type
_entity_poly.pdbx_seq_one_letter_code
_entity_poly.pdbx_strand_id
1 'polypeptide(L)'
;MDKEFRKQGRALREISYIDRLRYVGNNAMGSLSFSPQESEEFIGKSLEIIGIEKLNQNALAIFEEDSHDVLETLNRIASSGGSRPKGNLYFSKDLRLCNESWQPSFDGWIVKFKTHSTVLASEEGVCEYIYAKLAKQAGITLPDTHLFELSDSRLFAIQRFDREDQRRIFVDVL
;
A
#
# COMPACT_ATOMS: atom_id res chain seq x y z
N MET A 1 5.18 6.62 8.57
CA MET A 1 5.92 6.28 9.79
C MET A 1 6.50 7.52 10.46
N ASP A 2 7.53 8.21 9.96
CA ASP A 2 8.16 9.34 10.67
C ASP A 2 7.21 10.51 10.95
N LYS A 3 6.27 10.81 10.03
CA LYS A 3 5.21 11.81 10.26
C LYS A 3 4.30 11.41 11.43
N GLU A 4 4.00 10.12 11.57
CA GLU A 4 3.14 9.61 12.65
C GLU A 4 3.79 9.74 14.02
N PHE A 5 5.05 9.36 14.14
CA PHE A 5 5.79 9.56 15.38
C PHE A 5 5.89 11.03 15.80
N ARG A 6 6.06 11.94 14.82
CA ARG A 6 6.02 13.39 15.08
C ARG A 6 4.67 13.87 15.60
N LYS A 7 3.55 13.32 15.08
CA LYS A 7 2.20 13.65 15.57
C LYS A 7 2.00 13.21 17.01
N GLN A 8 2.57 12.09 17.40
CA GLN A 8 2.59 11.61 18.78
C GLN A 8 3.52 12.44 19.68
N GLY A 9 4.12 13.52 19.15
CA GLY A 9 5.04 14.38 19.91
C GLY A 9 6.44 13.78 20.09
N ARG A 10 6.75 12.67 19.41
CA ARG A 10 8.05 11.99 19.53
C ARG A 10 9.06 12.60 18.57
N ALA A 11 10.22 12.99 19.07
CA ALA A 11 11.32 13.45 18.22
C ALA A 11 11.94 12.26 17.45
N LEU A 12 12.25 12.42 16.17
CA LEU A 12 12.78 11.33 15.33
C LEU A 12 14.05 10.70 15.89
N ARG A 13 14.88 11.46 16.61
CA ARG A 13 16.11 10.99 17.29
C ARG A 13 15.83 10.03 18.45
N GLU A 14 14.61 10.04 19.00
CA GLU A 14 14.18 9.22 20.13
C GLU A 14 13.51 7.92 19.67
N ILE A 15 13.29 7.78 18.36
CA ILE A 15 12.64 6.61 17.76
C ILE A 15 13.71 5.55 17.50
N SER A 16 13.67 4.48 18.27
CA SER A 16 14.57 3.34 18.10
C SER A 16 14.19 2.49 16.86
N TYR A 17 15.10 1.61 16.46
CA TYR A 17 14.79 0.60 15.43
C TYR A 17 13.66 -0.34 15.87
N ILE A 18 13.56 -0.63 17.17
CA ILE A 18 12.49 -1.48 17.73
C ILE A 18 11.13 -0.79 17.59
N ASP A 19 11.04 0.51 17.87
CA ASP A 19 9.80 1.28 17.65
C ASP A 19 9.37 1.21 16.18
N ARG A 20 10.32 1.33 15.26
CA ARG A 20 10.05 1.22 13.82
C ARG A 20 9.56 -0.17 13.42
N LEU A 21 10.16 -1.23 13.96
CA LEU A 21 9.71 -2.61 13.72
C LEU A 21 8.32 -2.86 14.30
N ARG A 22 8.04 -2.37 15.51
CA ARG A 22 6.70 -2.46 16.13
C ARG A 22 5.65 -1.72 15.31
N TYR A 23 5.99 -0.55 14.78
CA TYR A 23 5.11 0.21 13.88
C TYR A 23 4.81 -0.56 12.59
N VAL A 24 5.80 -1.21 11.99
CA VAL A 24 5.61 -2.05 10.80
C VAL A 24 4.75 -3.27 11.11
N GLY A 25 4.98 -3.91 12.25
CA GLY A 25 4.16 -5.01 12.77
C GLY A 25 3.92 -6.11 11.73
N ASN A 26 2.65 -6.37 11.47
CA ASN A 26 2.18 -7.37 10.50
C ASN A 26 2.15 -6.88 9.05
N ASN A 27 2.46 -5.62 8.77
CA ASN A 27 2.40 -5.05 7.43
C ASN A 27 3.73 -5.12 6.66
N ALA A 28 4.75 -5.79 7.22
CA ALA A 28 6.03 -6.00 6.56
C ALA A 28 5.90 -6.71 5.21
N MET A 29 6.82 -6.41 4.29
CA MET A 29 7.02 -7.21 3.08
C MET A 29 7.70 -8.53 3.45
N GLY A 30 7.47 -9.57 2.64
CA GLY A 30 8.03 -10.90 2.85
C GLY A 30 7.43 -11.65 4.03
N SER A 31 8.20 -12.57 4.59
CA SER A 31 7.74 -13.50 5.63
C SER A 31 7.80 -12.95 7.05
N LEU A 32 8.51 -11.86 7.29
CA LEU A 32 8.70 -11.33 8.64
C LEU A 32 7.46 -10.62 9.16
N SER A 33 7.22 -10.77 10.47
CA SER A 33 6.25 -10.00 11.24
C SER A 33 6.86 -9.65 12.58
N PHE A 34 6.44 -8.54 13.16
CA PHE A 34 7.01 -8.01 14.41
C PHE A 34 5.91 -7.87 15.45
N SER A 35 6.12 -8.48 16.62
CA SER A 35 5.18 -8.45 17.74
C SER A 35 5.92 -8.01 19.03
N PRO A 36 5.27 -7.26 19.94
CA PRO A 36 3.93 -6.70 19.81
C PRO A 36 3.87 -5.55 18.80
N GLN A 37 2.76 -5.45 18.08
CA GLN A 37 2.52 -4.34 17.14
C GLN A 37 2.03 -3.10 17.92
N GLU A 38 2.50 -1.91 17.54
CA GLU A 38 2.16 -0.66 18.26
C GLU A 38 0.69 -0.26 18.13
N SER A 39 -0.01 -0.79 17.14
CA SER A 39 -1.40 -0.43 16.77
C SER A 39 -2.43 -1.54 17.05
N GLU A 40 -2.25 -2.33 18.10
CA GLU A 40 -3.23 -3.39 18.45
C GLU A 40 -4.64 -2.86 18.76
N GLU A 41 -4.78 -1.59 19.16
CA GLU A 41 -6.09 -0.96 19.41
C GLU A 41 -6.96 -0.81 18.16
N PHE A 42 -6.39 -0.96 16.96
CA PHE A 42 -7.11 -0.79 15.69
C PHE A 42 -7.64 -2.09 15.07
N ILE A 43 -7.31 -3.25 15.64
CA ILE A 43 -7.74 -4.56 15.09
C ILE A 43 -9.26 -4.79 15.23
N GLY A 44 -9.95 -3.99 16.06
CA GLY A 44 -11.38 -4.17 16.37
C GLY A 44 -12.38 -3.47 15.45
N LYS A 45 -11.97 -2.55 14.59
CA LYS A 45 -12.88 -1.92 13.63
C LYS A 45 -12.96 -2.79 12.39
N SER A 46 -14.10 -3.43 12.15
CA SER A 46 -14.46 -4.01 10.86
C SER A 46 -14.24 -2.93 9.80
N LEU A 47 -13.18 -3.10 9.01
CA LEU A 47 -12.85 -2.16 7.96
C LEU A 47 -13.94 -2.25 6.91
N GLU A 48 -14.68 -1.17 6.72
CA GLU A 48 -15.61 -1.04 5.61
C GLU A 48 -14.85 -1.28 4.30
N ILE A 49 -15.50 -1.97 3.38
CA ILE A 49 -14.99 -2.10 2.01
C ILE A 49 -14.93 -0.70 1.42
N ILE A 50 -13.72 -0.20 1.22
CA ILE A 50 -13.50 1.16 0.75
C ILE A 50 -13.31 1.10 -0.77
N GLY A 51 -14.00 1.98 -1.49
CA GLY A 51 -13.77 2.13 -2.94
C GLY A 51 -12.37 2.69 -3.20
N ILE A 52 -11.68 2.14 -4.20
CA ILE A 52 -10.31 2.55 -4.59
C ILE A 52 -10.20 4.05 -4.91
N GLU A 53 -11.28 4.65 -5.41
CA GLU A 53 -11.34 6.08 -5.72
C GLU A 53 -11.20 6.95 -4.46
N LYS A 54 -11.88 6.58 -3.38
CA LYS A 54 -11.76 7.25 -2.09
C LYS A 54 -10.35 7.09 -1.50
N LEU A 55 -9.74 5.92 -1.67
CA LEU A 55 -8.35 5.70 -1.26
C LEU A 55 -7.38 6.58 -2.04
N ASN A 56 -7.58 6.78 -3.33
CA ASN A 56 -6.74 7.65 -4.14
C ASN A 56 -6.85 9.12 -3.72
N GLN A 57 -8.07 9.62 -3.52
CA GLN A 57 -8.32 10.97 -3.02
C GLN A 57 -7.64 11.18 -1.66
N ASN A 58 -7.75 10.20 -0.80
CA ASN A 58 -7.14 10.18 0.50
C ASN A 58 -5.60 10.19 0.43
N ALA A 59 -5.01 9.42 -0.49
CA ALA A 59 -3.56 9.40 -0.70
C ALA A 59 -3.03 10.76 -1.14
N LEU A 60 -3.73 11.45 -2.04
CA LEU A 60 -3.39 12.78 -2.48
C LEU A 60 -3.42 13.81 -1.34
N ALA A 61 -4.49 13.81 -0.54
CA ALA A 61 -4.65 14.74 0.57
C ALA A 61 -3.51 14.64 1.62
N ILE A 62 -2.96 13.43 1.83
CA ILE A 62 -1.80 13.25 2.71
C ILE A 62 -0.52 13.82 2.13
N PHE A 63 -0.34 13.70 0.82
CA PHE A 63 0.84 14.23 0.15
C PHE A 63 0.83 15.76 0.11
N GLU A 64 -0.35 16.36 0.03
CA GLU A 64 -0.57 17.82 -0.01
C GLU A 64 -0.66 18.47 1.40
N GLU A 65 -0.47 17.70 2.48
CA GLU A 65 -0.45 18.16 3.90
C GLU A 65 -1.79 18.62 4.50
N ASP A 66 -2.92 18.46 3.79
CA ASP A 66 -4.19 19.14 4.15
C ASP A 66 -5.21 18.35 4.97
N SER A 67 -5.01 17.06 5.33
CA SER A 67 -6.05 16.36 6.07
C SER A 67 -5.57 15.40 7.17
N HIS A 68 -6.18 15.54 8.36
CA HIS A 68 -5.85 14.76 9.57
C HIS A 68 -6.42 13.33 9.59
N ASP A 69 -7.63 13.09 9.05
CA ASP A 69 -8.36 11.82 9.22
C ASP A 69 -7.93 10.71 8.26
N VAL A 70 -7.31 11.11 7.17
CA VAL A 70 -6.95 10.25 6.05
C VAL A 70 -5.61 9.55 6.25
N LEU A 71 -4.73 10.16 7.06
CA LEU A 71 -3.41 9.65 7.39
C LEU A 71 -3.46 8.26 8.05
N GLU A 72 -4.48 7.98 8.83
CA GLU A 72 -4.58 6.74 9.57
C GLU A 72 -4.76 5.54 8.66
N THR A 73 -5.66 5.63 7.69
CA THR A 73 -5.91 4.56 6.71
C THR A 73 -4.69 4.28 5.85
N LEU A 74 -4.03 5.33 5.32
CA LEU A 74 -2.87 5.14 4.45
C LEU A 74 -1.61 4.74 5.20
N ASN A 75 -1.43 5.17 6.45
CA ASN A 75 -0.31 4.71 7.26
C ASN A 75 -0.39 3.20 7.53
N ARG A 76 -1.59 2.64 7.64
CA ARG A 76 -1.80 1.19 7.77
C ARG A 76 -1.44 0.42 6.50
N ILE A 77 -1.74 0.99 5.33
CA ILE A 77 -1.48 0.34 4.04
C ILE A 77 -0.07 0.62 3.47
N ALA A 78 0.61 1.67 3.92
CA ALA A 78 1.85 2.16 3.33
C ALA A 78 3.12 1.59 3.98
N SER A 79 3.34 0.29 3.89
CA SER A 79 4.53 -0.34 4.51
C SER A 79 5.64 -0.76 3.53
N SER A 80 5.49 -0.52 2.23
CA SER A 80 6.40 -1.08 1.22
C SER A 80 7.64 -0.24 0.90
N GLY A 81 7.94 0.83 1.67
CA GLY A 81 9.12 1.67 1.44
C GLY A 81 9.10 2.47 0.12
N GLY A 82 10.08 3.34 -0.09
CA GLY A 82 10.23 4.16 -1.29
C GLY A 82 9.52 5.52 -1.22
N SER A 83 9.86 6.42 -2.15
CA SER A 83 9.45 7.83 -2.14
C SER A 83 8.02 8.08 -2.64
N ARG A 84 7.43 7.16 -3.39
CA ARG A 84 6.08 7.31 -3.97
C ARG A 84 5.02 6.68 -3.09
N PRO A 85 3.81 7.29 -2.99
CA PRO A 85 2.71 6.72 -2.23
C PRO A 85 2.27 5.40 -2.84
N LYS A 86 2.25 4.38 -2.02
CA LYS A 86 1.76 3.07 -2.40
C LYS A 86 1.12 2.40 -1.20
N GLY A 87 0.14 1.53 -1.45
CA GLY A 87 -0.56 0.80 -0.41
C GLY A 87 -0.60 -0.70 -0.68
N ASN A 88 -0.52 -1.48 0.39
CA ASN A 88 -0.78 -2.90 0.37
C ASN A 88 -2.27 -3.11 0.62
N LEU A 89 -2.98 -3.60 -0.37
CA LEU A 89 -4.42 -3.84 -0.32
C LEU A 89 -4.72 -5.28 -0.72
N TYR A 90 -5.86 -5.77 -0.28
CA TYR A 90 -6.40 -7.06 -0.68
C TYR A 90 -7.64 -6.84 -1.52
N PHE A 91 -7.69 -7.44 -2.70
CA PHE A 91 -8.80 -7.30 -3.65
C PHE A 91 -9.50 -8.63 -3.87
N SER A 92 -10.83 -8.56 -4.05
CA SER A 92 -11.60 -9.67 -4.57
C SER A 92 -11.10 -10.09 -5.96
N LYS A 93 -11.38 -11.33 -6.36
CA LYS A 93 -10.91 -11.88 -7.66
C LYS A 93 -11.33 -11.04 -8.86
N ASP A 94 -12.47 -10.35 -8.78
CA ASP A 94 -12.98 -9.45 -9.83
C ASP A 94 -12.46 -8.00 -9.69
N LEU A 95 -11.59 -7.73 -8.72
CA LEU A 95 -10.97 -6.44 -8.42
C LEU A 95 -11.96 -5.30 -8.09
N ARG A 96 -13.22 -5.63 -7.76
CA ARG A 96 -14.26 -4.64 -7.46
C ARG A 96 -14.26 -4.21 -5.99
N LEU A 97 -13.90 -5.11 -5.11
CA LEU A 97 -13.90 -4.88 -3.67
C LEU A 97 -12.47 -4.90 -3.15
N CYS A 98 -12.14 -4.00 -2.26
CA CYS A 98 -10.83 -4.00 -1.60
C CYS A 98 -10.95 -3.83 -0.08
N ASN A 99 -9.95 -4.34 0.60
CA ASN A 99 -9.80 -4.23 2.05
C ASN A 99 -8.32 -4.02 2.41
N GLU A 100 -8.06 -3.38 3.54
CA GLU A 100 -6.71 -3.21 4.08
C GLU A 100 -6.16 -4.49 4.72
N SER A 101 -7.07 -5.36 5.17
CA SER A 101 -6.73 -6.65 5.79
C SER A 101 -7.13 -7.80 4.89
N TRP A 102 -6.39 -8.90 5.01
CA TRP A 102 -6.71 -10.12 4.28
C TRP A 102 -8.14 -10.60 4.56
N GLN A 103 -8.82 -11.02 3.52
CA GLN A 103 -10.14 -11.64 3.55
C GLN A 103 -10.11 -12.95 2.76
N PRO A 104 -10.95 -13.95 3.11
CA PRO A 104 -11.11 -15.14 2.28
C PRO A 104 -11.43 -14.77 0.83
N SER A 105 -10.75 -15.40 -0.13
CA SER A 105 -10.89 -15.16 -1.58
C SER A 105 -10.39 -13.81 -2.09
N PHE A 106 -9.63 -13.05 -1.28
CA PHE A 106 -8.97 -11.83 -1.70
C PHE A 106 -7.47 -12.07 -1.91
N ASP A 107 -6.93 -11.50 -2.97
CA ASP A 107 -5.50 -11.52 -3.26
C ASP A 107 -4.83 -10.22 -2.79
N GLY A 108 -3.57 -10.33 -2.37
CA GLY A 108 -2.77 -9.17 -1.97
C GLY A 108 -2.22 -8.43 -3.19
N TRP A 109 -2.31 -7.10 -3.18
CA TRP A 109 -1.82 -6.22 -4.23
C TRP A 109 -1.06 -5.03 -3.65
N ILE A 110 -0.12 -4.52 -4.42
CA ILE A 110 0.50 -3.21 -4.20
C ILE A 110 -0.13 -2.24 -5.19
N VAL A 111 -0.78 -1.19 -4.69
CA VAL A 111 -1.35 -0.12 -5.50
C VAL A 111 -0.47 1.10 -5.38
N LYS A 112 -0.09 1.71 -6.50
CA LYS A 112 0.65 2.97 -6.54
C LYS A 112 -0.30 4.13 -6.79
N PHE A 113 -0.33 5.06 -5.85
CA PHE A 113 -1.21 6.22 -5.90
C PHE A 113 -0.55 7.39 -6.63
N LYS A 114 -1.37 8.30 -7.13
CA LYS A 114 -0.93 9.53 -7.77
C LYS A 114 -0.11 10.40 -6.80
N THR A 115 0.96 11.03 -7.29
CA THR A 115 1.86 11.85 -6.46
C THR A 115 1.51 13.32 -6.42
N HIS A 116 0.95 13.85 -7.51
CA HIS A 116 0.66 15.28 -7.69
C HIS A 116 -0.58 15.47 -8.54
N SER A 117 -1.19 16.66 -8.47
CA SER A 117 -2.35 17.04 -9.28
C SER A 117 -1.99 17.47 -10.72
N THR A 118 -0.79 17.17 -11.22
CA THR A 118 -0.38 17.48 -12.58
C THR A 118 -0.81 16.42 -13.59
N VAL A 119 -0.98 16.80 -14.86
CA VAL A 119 -1.36 15.88 -15.94
C VAL A 119 -0.35 14.73 -16.08
N LEU A 120 0.95 15.01 -15.95
CA LEU A 120 2.00 13.99 -16.03
C LEU A 120 1.87 12.95 -14.91
N ALA A 121 1.48 13.36 -13.72
CA ALA A 121 1.28 12.44 -12.60
C ALA A 121 0.08 11.51 -12.81
N SER A 122 -0.94 11.90 -13.58
CA SER A 122 -2.07 11.04 -13.92
C SER A 122 -1.68 9.91 -14.89
N GLU A 123 -0.61 10.07 -15.65
CA GLU A 123 -0.13 9.08 -16.63
C GLU A 123 0.95 8.14 -16.08
N GLU A 124 1.47 8.40 -14.86
CA GLU A 124 2.51 7.56 -14.25
C GLU A 124 2.07 6.09 -14.13
N GLY A 125 0.83 5.85 -13.70
CA GLY A 125 0.27 4.50 -13.60
C GLY A 125 0.17 3.80 -14.95
N VAL A 126 -0.15 4.54 -16.00
CA VAL A 126 -0.19 4.02 -17.38
C VAL A 126 1.20 3.61 -17.84
N CYS A 127 2.20 4.46 -17.62
CA CYS A 127 3.59 4.16 -17.98
C CYS A 127 4.07 2.87 -17.30
N GLU A 128 3.86 2.73 -15.99
CA GLU A 128 4.27 1.53 -15.26
C GLU A 128 3.52 0.28 -15.79
N TYR A 129 2.24 0.39 -16.09
CA TYR A 129 1.47 -0.71 -16.66
C TYR A 129 1.99 -1.13 -18.04
N ILE A 130 2.30 -0.16 -18.91
CA ILE A 130 2.87 -0.45 -20.24
C ILE A 130 4.23 -1.14 -20.10
N TYR A 131 5.12 -0.62 -19.24
CA TYR A 131 6.41 -1.27 -18.99
C TYR A 131 6.27 -2.69 -18.46
N ALA A 132 5.33 -2.94 -17.56
CA ALA A 132 5.06 -4.29 -17.07
C ALA A 132 4.58 -5.22 -18.19
N LYS A 133 3.72 -4.73 -19.10
CA LYS A 133 3.28 -5.49 -20.29
C LYS A 133 4.44 -5.80 -21.22
N LEU A 134 5.29 -4.81 -21.52
CA LEU A 134 6.47 -5.01 -22.36
C LEU A 134 7.45 -6.00 -21.73
N ALA A 135 7.69 -5.92 -20.44
CA ALA A 135 8.53 -6.85 -19.71
C ALA A 135 8.01 -8.30 -19.80
N LYS A 136 6.69 -8.50 -19.64
CA LYS A 136 6.06 -9.83 -19.83
C LYS A 136 6.23 -10.31 -21.28
N GLN A 137 6.06 -9.44 -22.28
CA GLN A 137 6.28 -9.79 -23.68
C GLN A 137 7.75 -10.13 -23.99
N ALA A 138 8.69 -9.50 -23.29
CA ALA A 138 10.11 -9.82 -23.38
C ALA A 138 10.50 -11.11 -22.63
N GLY A 139 9.54 -11.82 -22.04
CA GLY A 139 9.78 -13.10 -21.35
C GLY A 139 10.15 -12.96 -19.86
N ILE A 140 10.03 -11.76 -19.28
CA ILE A 140 10.24 -11.56 -17.84
C ILE A 140 9.00 -12.06 -17.09
N THR A 141 9.22 -12.95 -16.12
CA THR A 141 8.16 -13.41 -15.23
C THR A 141 7.79 -12.32 -14.24
N LEU A 142 6.57 -11.83 -14.33
CA LEU A 142 6.01 -10.83 -13.43
C LEU A 142 4.66 -11.30 -12.89
N PRO A 143 4.32 -10.94 -11.65
CA PRO A 143 2.97 -11.12 -11.11
C PRO A 143 1.91 -10.44 -11.99
N ASP A 144 0.65 -10.70 -11.71
CA ASP A 144 -0.44 -10.05 -12.42
C ASP A 144 -0.45 -8.55 -12.15
N THR A 145 -0.79 -7.80 -13.19
CA THR A 145 -0.83 -6.34 -13.14
C THR A 145 -2.17 -5.83 -13.62
N HIS A 146 -2.64 -4.77 -12.99
CA HIS A 146 -3.92 -4.12 -13.32
C HIS A 146 -3.75 -2.61 -13.38
N LEU A 147 -4.55 -1.97 -14.23
CA LEU A 147 -4.66 -0.51 -14.30
C LEU A 147 -6.07 -0.12 -13.87
N PHE A 148 -6.20 0.48 -12.70
CA PHE A 148 -7.47 1.06 -12.26
C PHE A 148 -7.69 2.40 -12.95
N GLU A 149 -8.80 2.51 -13.67
CA GLU A 149 -9.23 3.77 -14.30
C GLU A 149 -10.21 4.46 -13.36
N LEU A 150 -9.79 5.58 -12.79
CA LEU A 150 -10.58 6.42 -11.89
C LEU A 150 -11.03 7.69 -12.61
N SER A 151 -11.87 8.49 -11.96
CA SER A 151 -12.39 9.73 -12.53
C SER A 151 -11.32 10.74 -12.96
N ASP A 152 -10.22 10.81 -12.18
CA ASP A 152 -9.15 11.81 -12.33
C ASP A 152 -7.75 11.24 -12.45
N SER A 153 -7.60 9.92 -12.40
CA SER A 153 -6.29 9.26 -12.35
C SER A 153 -6.34 7.81 -12.82
N ARG A 154 -5.17 7.26 -13.15
CA ARG A 154 -4.97 5.85 -13.47
C ARG A 154 -3.93 5.27 -12.54
N LEU A 155 -4.33 4.27 -11.75
CA LEU A 155 -3.47 3.68 -10.74
C LEU A 155 -2.94 2.33 -11.21
N PHE A 156 -1.63 2.19 -11.18
CA PHE A 156 -0.99 0.90 -11.41
C PHE A 156 -1.08 0.02 -10.16
N ALA A 157 -1.47 -1.22 -10.37
CA ALA A 157 -1.45 -2.25 -9.34
C ALA A 157 -0.71 -3.49 -9.81
N ILE A 158 0.01 -4.12 -8.88
CA ILE A 158 0.71 -5.39 -9.11
C ILE A 158 0.39 -6.35 -7.97
N GLN A 159 0.06 -7.59 -8.33
CA GLN A 159 -0.22 -8.62 -7.35
C GLN A 159 1.04 -8.93 -6.53
N ARG A 160 0.88 -9.12 -5.24
CA ARG A 160 1.99 -9.43 -4.34
C ARG A 160 2.42 -10.88 -4.54
N PHE A 161 3.69 -11.06 -4.86
CA PHE A 161 4.31 -12.39 -4.96
C PHE A 161 4.74 -12.94 -3.60
N ASP A 162 4.78 -12.11 -2.56
CA ASP A 162 5.14 -12.47 -1.20
C ASP A 162 3.93 -12.91 -0.34
N ARG A 163 2.78 -13.12 -0.98
CA ARG A 163 1.53 -13.58 -0.35
C ARG A 163 0.89 -14.66 -1.20
N GLU A 164 0.55 -15.76 -0.54
CA GLU A 164 -0.24 -16.86 -1.09
C GLU A 164 -1.33 -17.20 -0.08
N ASP A 165 -2.54 -16.77 -0.31
CA ASP A 165 -3.61 -16.73 0.70
C ASP A 165 -3.13 -16.03 1.99
N GLN A 166 -3.17 -16.70 3.12
CA GLN A 166 -2.64 -16.20 4.39
C GLN A 166 -1.14 -16.43 4.57
N ARG A 167 -0.51 -17.20 3.70
CA ARG A 167 0.91 -17.55 3.83
C ARG A 167 1.76 -16.37 3.40
N ARG A 168 2.84 -16.17 4.14
CA ARG A 168 3.89 -15.21 3.81
C ARG A 168 5.05 -15.95 3.19
N ILE A 169 5.51 -15.48 2.05
CA ILE A 169 6.63 -16.06 1.33
C ILE A 169 7.89 -15.26 1.67
N PHE A 170 8.96 -15.96 1.97
CA PHE A 170 10.26 -15.33 2.18
C PHE A 170 10.72 -14.69 0.86
N VAL A 171 11.15 -13.44 0.95
CA VAL A 171 11.67 -12.66 -0.19
C VAL A 171 13.13 -12.41 0.09
N ASP A 172 13.98 -12.89 -0.78
CA ASP A 172 15.40 -12.57 -0.80
C ASP A 172 15.72 -11.62 -1.96
N VAL A 173 16.68 -10.75 -1.75
CA VAL A 173 17.19 -9.84 -2.76
C VAL A 173 18.58 -10.33 -3.11
N LEU A 174 18.73 -10.84 -4.33
CA LEU A 174 20.03 -11.27 -4.89
C LEU A 174 20.90 -10.06 -5.22
#